data_4648397220f7fe68b142d6df647246bf
#
_entry.id   4648397220f7fe68b142d6df647246bf
#
_cell.length_a   1.000
_cell.length_b   1.000
_cell.length_c   1.000
_cell.angle_alpha   90.00
_cell.angle_beta   90.00
_cell.angle_gamma   90.00
#
_symmetry.space_group_name_H-M   'P 1'
#
loop_
_entity.id
_entity.type
_entity.pdbx_description
1 polymer ?
#
loop_
_entity_poly.entity_id
_entity_poly.type
_entity_poly.pdbx_seq_one_letter_code
_entity_poly.pdbx_strand_id
1 'polypeptide(L)'
;MPEQASNPRFRLFDTLLAQFQPGKLVDLGAGHGKFSMRAADKGWEVTAVDARTERFPEHPGVTWRHQDVRETDLSGFDLIANLGLFYHLTLDDQLSLLDRSKGIPMILDTHVGVAREKGFSLSAMVRQQGYRGRFYSEEGLQDQPTASWGNDQSFWPAPGALYRMLNERGWEVFTAMPYYEPSRTFFLCLPR
;
A
#
# COMPACT_ATOMS: atom_id res chain seq x y z
N MET A 1 9.33 -3.86 -24.42
CA MET A 1 9.19 -3.13 -23.17
C MET A 1 10.10 -3.72 -22.09
N PRO A 2 11.40 -3.45 -22.12
CA PRO A 2 12.38 -4.05 -21.19
C PRO A 2 12.38 -3.43 -19.78
N GLU A 3 11.94 -2.18 -19.63
CA GLU A 3 12.08 -1.41 -18.39
C GLU A 3 11.18 -1.86 -17.23
N GLN A 4 10.01 -2.41 -17.54
CA GLN A 4 9.08 -2.92 -16.52
C GLN A 4 9.53 -4.24 -15.86
N ALA A 5 10.33 -5.04 -16.56
CA ALA A 5 10.82 -6.32 -16.01
C ALA A 5 11.95 -6.15 -14.99
N SER A 6 12.62 -4.99 -14.96
CA SER A 6 13.79 -4.73 -14.11
C SER A 6 13.45 -4.10 -12.75
N ASN A 7 12.26 -3.54 -12.55
CA ASN A 7 11.90 -2.87 -11.30
C ASN A 7 11.75 -3.91 -10.17
N PRO A 8 12.58 -3.82 -9.11
CA PRO A 8 12.54 -4.77 -8.00
C PRO A 8 11.18 -4.86 -7.28
N ARG A 9 10.40 -3.78 -7.25
CA ARG A 9 9.05 -3.78 -6.67
C ARG A 9 8.12 -4.73 -7.42
N PHE A 10 8.18 -4.73 -8.76
CA PHE A 10 7.36 -5.65 -9.56
C PHE A 10 7.76 -7.11 -9.34
N ARG A 11 9.06 -7.39 -9.24
CA ARG A 11 9.54 -8.76 -8.96
C ARG A 11 9.11 -9.24 -7.58
N LEU A 12 9.22 -8.38 -6.56
CA LEU A 12 8.74 -8.70 -5.21
C LEU A 12 7.24 -8.95 -5.20
N PHE A 13 6.46 -8.07 -5.83
CA PHE A 13 5.02 -8.27 -5.96
C PHE A 13 4.67 -9.58 -6.65
N ASP A 14 5.28 -9.86 -7.80
CA ASP A 14 5.05 -11.10 -8.54
C ASP A 14 5.39 -12.34 -7.72
N THR A 15 6.48 -12.29 -6.94
CA THR A 15 6.90 -13.39 -6.07
C THR A 15 5.91 -13.62 -4.93
N LEU A 16 5.41 -12.55 -4.31
CA LEU A 16 4.45 -12.63 -3.23
C LEU A 16 3.06 -13.04 -3.76
N LEU A 17 2.65 -12.50 -4.90
CA LEU A 17 1.38 -12.84 -5.54
C LEU A 17 1.33 -14.33 -5.92
N ALA A 18 2.45 -14.91 -6.34
CA ALA A 18 2.55 -16.34 -6.70
C ALA A 18 2.36 -17.29 -5.50
N GLN A 19 2.28 -16.80 -4.27
CA GLN A 19 1.97 -17.61 -3.09
C GLN A 19 0.46 -17.91 -2.97
N PHE A 20 -0.37 -17.26 -3.79
CA PHE A 20 -1.83 -17.38 -3.76
C PHE A 20 -2.37 -17.95 -5.06
N GLN A 21 -3.49 -18.67 -4.96
CA GLN A 21 -4.27 -19.01 -6.13
C GLN A 21 -5.04 -17.77 -6.62
N PRO A 22 -5.15 -17.53 -7.92
CA PRO A 22 -5.95 -16.45 -8.47
C PRO A 22 -7.39 -16.48 -7.99
N GLY A 23 -7.89 -15.33 -7.59
CA GLY A 23 -9.23 -15.07 -7.11
C GLY A 23 -9.55 -13.59 -7.32
N LYS A 24 -10.30 -12.98 -6.41
CA LYS A 24 -10.66 -11.56 -6.44
C LYS A 24 -9.62 -10.72 -5.69
N LEU A 25 -8.96 -9.80 -6.39
CA LEU A 25 -7.97 -8.91 -5.84
C LEU A 25 -8.46 -7.46 -5.89
N VAL A 26 -8.32 -6.73 -4.76
CA VAL A 26 -8.46 -5.28 -4.77
C VAL A 26 -7.10 -4.61 -4.67
N ASP A 27 -6.81 -3.67 -5.59
CA ASP A 27 -5.61 -2.81 -5.57
C ASP A 27 -6.02 -1.43 -5.08
N LEU A 28 -5.60 -1.08 -3.86
CA LEU A 28 -5.95 0.16 -3.17
C LEU A 28 -4.91 1.25 -3.45
N GLY A 29 -5.36 2.38 -3.99
CA GLY A 29 -4.49 3.44 -4.45
C GLY A 29 -3.71 3.02 -5.70
N ALA A 30 -4.41 2.46 -6.67
CA ALA A 30 -3.83 1.80 -7.84
C ALA A 30 -3.00 2.72 -8.74
N GLY A 31 -3.27 4.05 -8.71
CA GLY A 31 -2.58 5.03 -9.52
C GLY A 31 -2.64 4.68 -11.01
N HIS A 32 -1.48 4.45 -11.64
CA HIS A 32 -1.39 4.04 -13.04
C HIS A 32 -1.68 2.54 -13.27
N GLY A 33 -2.14 1.81 -12.29
CA GLY A 33 -2.56 0.42 -12.39
C GLY A 33 -1.48 -0.59 -12.77
N LYS A 34 -0.20 -0.25 -12.63
CA LYS A 34 0.89 -1.15 -13.06
C LYS A 34 0.87 -2.49 -12.33
N PHE A 35 0.48 -2.50 -11.07
CA PHE A 35 0.33 -3.73 -10.28
C PHE A 35 -0.99 -4.43 -10.60
N SER A 36 -2.08 -3.66 -10.76
CA SER A 36 -3.40 -4.18 -11.15
C SER A 36 -3.32 -4.98 -12.44
N MET A 37 -2.74 -4.40 -13.51
CA MET A 37 -2.58 -5.08 -14.80
C MET A 37 -1.72 -6.34 -14.69
N ARG A 38 -0.63 -6.29 -13.89
CA ARG A 38 0.24 -7.47 -13.67
C ARG A 38 -0.50 -8.60 -12.95
N ALA A 39 -1.38 -8.29 -12.03
CA ALA A 39 -2.22 -9.29 -11.36
C ALA A 39 -3.25 -9.88 -12.34
N ALA A 40 -3.91 -9.03 -13.13
CA ALA A 40 -4.87 -9.46 -14.14
C ALA A 40 -4.23 -10.37 -15.19
N ASP A 41 -3.01 -10.04 -15.67
CA ASP A 41 -2.23 -10.89 -16.59
C ASP A 41 -1.89 -12.27 -16.01
N LYS A 42 -1.98 -12.44 -14.69
CA LYS A 42 -1.77 -13.70 -13.95
C LYS A 42 -3.08 -14.41 -13.59
N GLY A 43 -4.20 -13.95 -14.13
CA GLY A 43 -5.51 -14.58 -13.98
C GLY A 43 -6.34 -14.11 -12.78
N TRP A 44 -5.93 -13.03 -12.09
CA TRP A 44 -6.72 -12.44 -11.02
C TRP A 44 -7.90 -11.63 -11.57
N GLU A 45 -9.06 -11.69 -10.92
CA GLU A 45 -10.17 -10.76 -11.11
C GLU A 45 -9.86 -9.49 -10.30
N VAL A 46 -9.39 -8.44 -10.98
CA VAL A 46 -8.85 -7.26 -10.32
C VAL A 46 -9.85 -6.11 -10.28
N THR A 47 -10.07 -5.56 -9.08
CA THR A 47 -10.69 -4.26 -8.88
C THR A 47 -9.61 -3.26 -8.45
N ALA A 48 -9.36 -2.25 -9.27
CA ALA A 48 -8.43 -1.17 -8.99
C ALA A 48 -9.18 0.06 -8.50
N VAL A 49 -8.82 0.57 -7.32
CA VAL A 49 -9.46 1.72 -6.67
C VAL A 49 -8.46 2.86 -6.55
N ASP A 50 -8.84 4.04 -7.02
CA ASP A 50 -8.08 5.26 -6.82
C ASP A 50 -9.03 6.47 -6.78
N ALA A 51 -8.65 7.51 -6.03
CA ALA A 51 -9.39 8.76 -5.96
C ALA A 51 -9.15 9.67 -7.18
N ARG A 52 -8.22 9.31 -8.07
CA ARG A 52 -7.88 10.04 -9.30
C ARG A 52 -8.13 9.16 -10.52
N THR A 53 -8.91 9.66 -11.47
CA THR A 53 -9.31 8.90 -12.69
C THR A 53 -8.40 9.12 -13.88
N GLU A 54 -7.69 10.23 -13.92
CA GLU A 54 -6.83 10.63 -15.04
C GLU A 54 -5.65 9.66 -15.30
N ARG A 55 -5.51 8.66 -14.44
CA ARG A 55 -4.42 7.67 -14.52
C ARG A 55 -4.85 6.29 -14.93
N PHE A 56 -6.16 6.05 -15.06
CA PHE A 56 -6.67 4.73 -15.36
C PHE A 56 -6.35 4.34 -16.80
N PRO A 57 -5.47 3.34 -17.02
CA PRO A 57 -5.23 2.79 -18.34
C PRO A 57 -6.39 1.87 -18.74
N GLU A 58 -6.53 1.63 -20.02
CA GLU A 58 -7.43 0.57 -20.51
C GLU A 58 -6.78 -0.80 -20.33
N HIS A 59 -7.48 -1.70 -19.65
CA HIS A 59 -7.08 -3.10 -19.52
C HIS A 59 -8.30 -3.99 -19.31
N PRO A 60 -8.53 -5.02 -20.15
CA PRO A 60 -9.78 -5.81 -20.14
C PRO A 60 -9.96 -6.66 -18.87
N GLY A 61 -8.88 -6.96 -18.16
CA GLY A 61 -8.89 -7.76 -16.92
C GLY A 61 -8.97 -6.94 -15.64
N VAL A 62 -9.15 -5.61 -15.73
CA VAL A 62 -9.18 -4.74 -14.57
C VAL A 62 -10.47 -3.92 -14.53
N THR A 63 -11.21 -4.01 -13.44
CA THR A 63 -12.34 -3.12 -13.14
C THR A 63 -11.82 -1.89 -12.40
N TRP A 64 -11.95 -0.72 -13.00
CA TRP A 64 -11.50 0.54 -12.43
C TRP A 64 -12.62 1.20 -11.64
N ARG A 65 -12.34 1.63 -10.40
CA ARG A 65 -13.27 2.35 -9.54
C ARG A 65 -12.68 3.68 -9.12
N HIS A 66 -13.37 4.76 -9.47
CA HIS A 66 -13.10 6.10 -8.94
C HIS A 66 -13.73 6.19 -7.55
N GLN A 67 -12.94 5.99 -6.53
CA GLN A 67 -13.43 5.98 -5.15
C GLN A 67 -12.30 6.26 -4.17
N ASP A 68 -12.62 6.91 -3.06
CA ASP A 68 -11.71 7.02 -1.94
C ASP A 68 -11.53 5.65 -1.26
N VAL A 69 -10.28 5.27 -1.04
CA VAL A 69 -9.94 3.99 -0.38
C VAL A 69 -10.49 3.89 1.04
N ARG A 70 -10.74 5.03 1.70
CA ARG A 70 -11.35 5.11 3.03
C ARG A 70 -12.78 4.62 3.05
N GLU A 71 -13.48 4.68 1.92
CA GLU A 71 -14.90 4.30 1.76
C GLU A 71 -15.06 2.95 1.04
N THR A 72 -13.98 2.33 0.61
CA THR A 72 -14.03 1.09 -0.16
C THR A 72 -14.48 -0.08 0.71
N ASP A 73 -15.55 -0.76 0.29
CA ASP A 73 -15.93 -2.05 0.86
C ASP A 73 -14.94 -3.13 0.42
N LEU A 74 -14.33 -3.80 1.38
CA LEU A 74 -13.34 -4.85 1.16
C LEU A 74 -13.93 -6.26 1.25
N SER A 75 -15.21 -6.39 1.51
CA SER A 75 -15.88 -7.70 1.60
C SER A 75 -15.85 -8.43 0.26
N GLY A 76 -15.61 -9.73 0.31
CA GLY A 76 -15.63 -10.60 -0.86
C GLY A 76 -14.36 -10.56 -1.73
N PHE A 77 -13.29 -9.89 -1.31
CA PHE A 77 -11.98 -10.02 -1.92
C PHE A 77 -11.15 -11.10 -1.22
N ASP A 78 -10.36 -11.83 -2.01
CA ASP A 78 -9.47 -12.88 -1.55
C ASP A 78 -8.07 -12.36 -1.19
N LEU A 79 -7.69 -11.20 -1.75
CA LEU A 79 -6.40 -10.57 -1.54
C LEU A 79 -6.50 -9.04 -1.66
N ILE A 80 -5.83 -8.34 -0.75
CA ILE A 80 -5.62 -6.89 -0.82
C ILE A 80 -4.20 -6.61 -1.32
N ALA A 81 -4.06 -5.82 -2.38
CA ALA A 81 -2.83 -5.15 -2.77
C ALA A 81 -2.88 -3.70 -2.29
N ASN A 82 -1.95 -3.30 -1.42
CA ASN A 82 -1.79 -1.93 -0.93
C ASN A 82 -0.34 -1.51 -1.23
N LEU A 83 -0.11 -1.02 -2.45
CA LEU A 83 1.23 -0.93 -3.04
C LEU A 83 1.64 0.52 -3.30
N GLY A 84 2.02 1.21 -2.24
CA GLY A 84 2.47 2.61 -2.31
C GLY A 84 1.43 3.63 -1.86
N LEU A 85 0.36 3.19 -1.18
CA LEU A 85 -0.68 4.05 -0.64
C LEU A 85 -0.52 4.32 0.87
N PHE A 86 -0.21 3.29 1.66
CA PHE A 86 -0.36 3.31 3.12
C PHE A 86 0.36 4.48 3.81
N TYR A 87 1.54 4.82 3.34
CA TYR A 87 2.34 5.93 3.87
C TYR A 87 1.81 7.32 3.47
N HIS A 88 0.80 7.41 2.62
CA HIS A 88 0.08 8.65 2.30
C HIS A 88 -1.14 8.90 3.20
N LEU A 89 -1.48 7.96 4.07
CA LEU A 89 -2.62 8.05 4.96
C LEU A 89 -2.24 8.67 6.31
N THR A 90 -3.22 9.30 6.96
CA THR A 90 -3.11 9.65 8.38
C THR A 90 -3.03 8.39 9.23
N LEU A 91 -2.59 8.49 10.49
CA LEU A 91 -2.61 7.33 11.38
C LEU A 91 -4.02 6.77 11.58
N ASP A 92 -5.02 7.65 11.71
CA ASP A 92 -6.43 7.24 11.88
C ASP A 92 -6.93 6.45 10.67
N ASP A 93 -6.63 6.93 9.46
CA ASP A 93 -7.00 6.23 8.22
C ASP A 93 -6.26 4.90 8.07
N GLN A 94 -4.97 4.85 8.47
CA GLN A 94 -4.20 3.60 8.49
C GLN A 94 -4.83 2.57 9.41
N LEU A 95 -5.17 2.96 10.63
CA LEU A 95 -5.80 2.06 11.61
C LEU A 95 -7.18 1.60 11.14
N SER A 96 -8.00 2.52 10.62
CA SER A 96 -9.31 2.22 10.05
C SER A 96 -9.21 1.24 8.88
N LEU A 97 -8.28 1.48 7.95
CA LEU A 97 -8.05 0.58 6.81
C LEU A 97 -7.65 -0.82 7.29
N LEU A 98 -6.71 -0.92 8.22
CA LEU A 98 -6.30 -2.21 8.80
C LEU A 98 -7.46 -2.91 9.53
N ASP A 99 -8.31 -2.17 10.24
CA ASP A 99 -9.48 -2.75 10.91
C ASP A 99 -10.51 -3.31 9.93
N ARG A 100 -10.74 -2.64 8.80
CA ARG A 100 -11.64 -3.11 7.73
C ARG A 100 -11.05 -4.26 6.89
N SER A 101 -9.73 -4.39 6.89
CA SER A 101 -9.00 -5.42 6.14
C SER A 101 -8.83 -6.74 6.91
N LYS A 102 -9.28 -6.82 8.16
CA LYS A 102 -9.11 -8.01 9.00
C LYS A 102 -9.65 -9.27 8.33
N GLY A 103 -8.88 -10.35 8.43
CA GLY A 103 -9.26 -11.65 7.87
C GLY A 103 -8.96 -11.82 6.38
N ILE A 104 -8.50 -10.77 5.68
CA ILE A 104 -8.14 -10.84 4.26
C ILE A 104 -6.61 -10.79 4.14
N PRO A 105 -5.96 -11.71 3.42
CA PRO A 105 -4.53 -11.62 3.12
C PRO A 105 -4.19 -10.29 2.44
N MET A 106 -3.02 -9.72 2.75
CA MET A 106 -2.62 -8.45 2.16
C MET A 106 -1.14 -8.45 1.76
N ILE A 107 -0.84 -7.93 0.57
CA ILE A 107 0.49 -7.52 0.15
C ILE A 107 0.57 -6.00 0.33
N LEU A 108 1.38 -5.57 1.30
CA LEU A 108 1.56 -4.16 1.64
C LEU A 108 2.96 -3.71 1.25
N ASP A 109 3.08 -2.70 0.40
CA ASP A 109 4.32 -1.99 0.07
C ASP A 109 4.22 -0.55 0.57
N THR A 110 5.03 -0.20 1.55
CA THR A 110 4.96 1.11 2.20
C THR A 110 6.31 1.64 2.63
N HIS A 111 6.40 2.95 2.78
CA HIS A 111 7.49 3.57 3.52
C HIS A 111 7.26 3.45 5.03
N VAL A 112 8.36 3.35 5.78
CA VAL A 112 8.39 3.35 7.23
C VAL A 112 9.28 4.48 7.77
N GLY A 113 8.93 4.99 8.93
CA GLY A 113 9.67 6.09 9.58
C GLY A 113 11.00 5.61 10.17
N VAL A 114 12.06 5.57 9.35
CA VAL A 114 13.42 5.25 9.80
C VAL A 114 14.14 6.47 10.37
N ALA A 115 15.18 6.25 11.18
CA ALA A 115 15.90 7.33 11.87
C ALA A 115 16.60 8.28 10.91
N ARG A 116 17.11 7.76 9.79
CA ARG A 116 17.82 8.53 8.77
C ARG A 116 17.28 8.15 7.40
N GLU A 117 16.49 9.03 6.83
CA GLU A 117 15.99 8.92 5.46
C GLU A 117 16.49 10.11 4.66
N LYS A 118 17.08 9.83 3.50
CA LYS A 118 17.51 10.86 2.55
C LYS A 118 16.42 11.06 1.50
N GLY A 119 16.11 12.31 1.19
CA GLY A 119 15.16 12.65 0.12
C GLY A 119 13.74 12.90 0.57
N PHE A 120 13.41 12.70 1.87
CA PHE A 120 12.10 13.02 2.43
C PHE A 120 12.22 13.97 3.61
N SER A 121 11.36 15.00 3.65
CA SER A 121 11.26 15.92 4.79
C SER A 121 10.34 15.32 5.86
N LEU A 122 10.92 14.48 6.71
CA LEU A 122 10.19 13.84 7.81
C LEU A 122 10.40 14.60 9.12
N SER A 123 9.36 14.67 9.96
CA SER A 123 9.44 15.21 11.32
C SER A 123 10.47 14.47 12.18
N ALA A 124 10.77 14.98 13.38
CA ALA A 124 11.37 14.15 14.42
C ALA A 124 10.47 12.93 14.72
N MET A 125 11.05 11.91 15.38
CA MET A 125 10.29 10.73 15.83
C MET A 125 9.26 11.16 16.87
N VAL A 126 8.00 10.83 16.65
CA VAL A 126 6.86 11.13 17.53
C VAL A 126 6.19 9.84 18.03
N ARG A 127 5.29 10.00 19.00
CA ARG A 127 4.36 8.94 19.43
C ARG A 127 2.93 9.47 19.31
N GLN A 128 2.11 8.79 18.53
CA GLN A 128 0.69 9.09 18.36
C GLN A 128 -0.12 7.81 18.60
N GLN A 129 -1.15 7.88 19.43
CA GLN A 129 -2.00 6.73 19.80
C GLN A 129 -1.21 5.46 20.21
N GLY A 130 -0.07 5.67 20.89
CA GLY A 130 0.80 4.56 21.30
C GLY A 130 1.78 4.04 20.24
N TYR A 131 1.67 4.46 18.98
CA TYR A 131 2.57 4.05 17.90
C TYR A 131 3.66 5.10 17.68
N ARG A 132 4.91 4.65 17.48
CA ARG A 132 6.03 5.52 17.11
C ARG A 132 6.09 5.66 15.59
N GLY A 133 6.39 6.87 15.14
CA GLY A 133 6.53 7.15 13.71
C GLY A 133 7.01 8.56 13.47
N ARG A 134 6.90 8.99 12.23
CA ARG A 134 7.26 10.34 11.79
C ARG A 134 6.15 10.88 10.91
N PHE A 135 5.96 12.18 10.91
CA PHE A 135 5.07 12.83 9.98
C PHE A 135 5.82 13.22 8.71
N TYR A 136 5.14 13.06 7.59
CA TYR A 136 5.52 13.61 6.30
C TYR A 136 4.51 14.71 5.92
N SER A 137 5.01 15.89 5.55
CA SER A 137 4.13 16.96 5.07
C SER A 137 3.73 16.69 3.63
N GLU A 138 2.43 16.69 3.38
CA GLU A 138 1.82 16.64 2.04
C GLU A 138 1.34 18.03 1.61
N GLU A 139 1.55 19.06 2.46
CA GLU A 139 1.11 20.42 2.21
C GLU A 139 1.75 20.99 0.94
N GLY A 140 0.92 21.55 0.06
CA GLY A 140 1.35 22.07 -1.24
C GLY A 140 1.73 21.01 -2.28
N LEU A 141 1.51 19.73 -1.99
CA LEU A 141 1.79 18.63 -2.91
C LEU A 141 0.55 18.05 -3.57
N GLN A 142 -0.66 18.55 -3.25
CA GLN A 142 -1.94 17.96 -3.67
C GLN A 142 -2.11 17.84 -5.18
N ASP A 143 -1.48 18.76 -5.94
CA ASP A 143 -1.49 18.71 -7.43
C ASP A 143 -0.47 17.70 -7.99
N GLN A 144 0.41 17.16 -7.16
CA GLN A 144 1.38 16.18 -7.62
C GLN A 144 0.72 14.80 -7.75
N PRO A 145 0.96 14.10 -8.86
CA PRO A 145 0.34 12.79 -9.11
C PRO A 145 0.62 11.73 -8.05
N THR A 146 1.69 11.84 -7.30
CA THR A 146 2.13 10.86 -6.30
C THR A 146 1.88 11.30 -4.87
N ALA A 147 1.28 12.48 -4.66
CA ALA A 147 0.96 12.98 -3.33
C ALA A 147 -0.31 12.34 -2.76
N SER A 148 -0.50 12.53 -1.46
CA SER A 148 -1.72 12.14 -0.76
C SER A 148 -2.97 12.77 -1.39
N TRP A 149 -4.09 12.08 -1.24
CA TRP A 149 -5.41 12.60 -1.58
C TRP A 149 -6.13 13.05 -0.30
N GLY A 150 -6.33 14.36 -0.17
CA GLY A 150 -7.22 14.93 0.84
C GLY A 150 -6.67 15.03 2.27
N ASN A 151 -5.36 14.89 2.49
CA ASN A 151 -4.73 15.23 3.77
C ASN A 151 -3.41 15.99 3.58
N ASP A 152 -3.13 16.92 4.49
CA ASP A 152 -1.93 17.75 4.47
C ASP A 152 -0.74 17.10 5.19
N GLN A 153 -0.98 16.01 5.90
CA GLN A 153 0.04 15.29 6.65
C GLN A 153 -0.25 13.79 6.68
N SER A 154 0.75 13.01 6.37
CA SER A 154 0.71 11.55 6.46
C SER A 154 1.59 11.02 7.60
N PHE A 155 1.32 9.81 8.07
CA PHE A 155 2.05 9.18 9.15
C PHE A 155 2.87 8.00 8.64
N TRP A 156 4.18 8.02 8.89
CA TRP A 156 5.10 6.93 8.57
C TRP A 156 5.44 6.18 9.87
N PRO A 157 4.79 5.06 10.15
CA PRO A 157 5.07 4.30 11.37
C PRO A 157 6.50 3.78 11.36
N ALA A 158 7.17 3.80 12.51
CA ALA A 158 8.45 3.12 12.65
C ALA A 158 8.27 1.61 12.39
N PRO A 159 9.30 0.88 11.89
CA PRO A 159 9.15 -0.53 11.50
C PRO A 159 8.50 -1.39 12.57
N GLY A 160 8.95 -1.31 13.83
CA GLY A 160 8.37 -2.06 14.93
C GLY A 160 6.95 -1.61 15.31
N ALA A 161 6.58 -0.34 15.04
CA ALA A 161 5.21 0.13 15.25
C ALA A 161 4.27 -0.44 14.18
N LEU A 162 4.67 -0.42 12.91
CA LEU A 162 3.87 -1.00 11.83
C LEU A 162 3.67 -2.51 12.04
N TYR A 163 4.75 -3.22 12.39
CA TYR A 163 4.67 -4.64 12.72
C TYR A 163 3.65 -4.91 13.84
N ARG A 164 3.68 -4.08 14.90
CA ARG A 164 2.71 -4.17 16.00
C ARG A 164 1.28 -3.87 15.54
N MET A 165 1.06 -2.82 14.71
CA MET A 165 -0.26 -2.48 14.16
C MET A 165 -0.89 -3.66 13.43
N LEU A 166 -0.09 -4.37 12.61
CA LEU A 166 -0.53 -5.54 11.86
C LEU A 166 -0.82 -6.74 12.79
N ASN A 167 0.10 -7.05 13.71
CA ASN A 167 -0.05 -8.19 14.64
C ASN A 167 -1.24 -8.03 15.59
N GLU A 168 -1.47 -6.82 16.12
CA GLU A 168 -2.61 -6.52 17.01
C GLU A 168 -3.96 -6.71 16.30
N ARG A 169 -3.96 -6.71 14.94
CA ARG A 169 -5.15 -6.91 14.10
C ARG A 169 -5.26 -8.30 13.50
N GLY A 170 -4.42 -9.23 13.95
CA GLY A 170 -4.57 -10.64 13.65
C GLY A 170 -3.82 -11.13 12.41
N TRP A 171 -2.80 -10.39 11.92
CA TRP A 171 -1.95 -10.93 10.87
C TRP A 171 -0.65 -11.53 11.42
N GLU A 172 -0.25 -12.64 10.82
CA GLU A 172 1.13 -13.07 10.77
C GLU A 172 1.83 -12.33 9.64
N VAL A 173 3.05 -11.82 9.89
CA VAL A 173 3.69 -10.85 9.01
C VAL A 173 5.08 -11.32 8.60
N PHE A 174 5.31 -11.39 7.29
CA PHE A 174 6.60 -11.63 6.69
C PHE A 174 7.07 -10.38 5.95
N THR A 175 8.36 -10.06 6.04
CA THR A 175 8.89 -8.83 5.44
C THR A 175 9.91 -9.13 4.35
N ALA A 176 9.87 -8.33 3.27
CA ALA A 176 10.89 -8.29 2.24
C ALA A 176 11.28 -6.85 1.96
N MET A 177 12.56 -6.51 2.14
CA MET A 177 13.05 -5.15 1.94
C MET A 177 13.82 -5.05 0.62
N PRO A 178 13.47 -4.09 -0.25
CA PRO A 178 14.30 -3.75 -1.39
C PRO A 178 15.63 -3.15 -0.89
N TYR A 179 16.75 -3.63 -1.40
CA TYR A 179 18.08 -3.20 -0.95
C TYR A 179 18.43 -1.75 -1.30
N TYR A 180 17.72 -1.14 -2.23
CA TYR A 180 17.98 0.20 -2.78
C TYR A 180 17.25 1.33 -2.07
N GLU A 181 16.28 1.03 -1.21
CA GLU A 181 15.41 2.03 -0.57
C GLU A 181 15.12 1.64 0.90
N PRO A 182 15.96 2.12 1.85
CA PRO A 182 15.92 1.64 3.24
C PRO A 182 14.60 1.87 3.99
N SER A 183 13.85 2.92 3.62
CA SER A 183 12.55 3.19 4.25
C SER A 183 11.43 2.32 3.67
N ARG A 184 11.61 1.76 2.47
CA ARG A 184 10.56 0.99 1.80
C ARG A 184 10.60 -0.47 2.22
N THR A 185 9.45 -1.02 2.58
CA THR A 185 9.33 -2.41 3.01
C THR A 185 8.06 -3.02 2.41
N PHE A 186 8.20 -4.26 1.92
CA PHE A 186 7.08 -5.11 1.58
C PHE A 186 6.74 -5.99 2.77
N PHE A 187 5.44 -6.13 3.03
CA PHE A 187 4.87 -7.02 4.04
C PHE A 187 3.91 -7.98 3.34
N LEU A 188 4.10 -9.27 3.56
CA LEU A 188 3.09 -10.27 3.33
C LEU A 188 2.36 -10.50 4.65
N CYS A 189 1.08 -10.16 4.68
CA CYS A 189 0.23 -10.25 5.85
C CYS A 189 -0.77 -11.40 5.64
N LEU A 190 -0.64 -12.45 6.44
CA LEU A 190 -1.52 -13.62 6.40
C LEU A 190 -2.43 -13.60 7.64
N PRO A 191 -3.76 -13.76 7.51
CA PRO A 191 -4.66 -13.87 8.64
C PRO A 191 -4.29 -15.06 9.53
N ARG A 192 -4.39 -14.88 10.86
CA ARG A 192 -4.20 -15.95 11.86
C ARG A 192 -5.46 -16.75 12.07
#